data_a101228963e304a418d6f9a767b154be
#
_entry.id   a101228963e304a418d6f9a767b154be
#
_cell.length_a   1.000
_cell.length_b   1.000
_cell.length_c   1.000
_cell.angle_alpha   90.00
_cell.angle_beta   90.00
_cell.angle_gamma   90.00
#
_symmetry.space_group_name_H-M   'P 1'
#
loop_
_entity.id
_entity.type
_entity.pdbx_description
1 polymer ?
#
loop_
_entity_poly.entity_id
_entity_poly.type
_entity_poly.pdbx_seq_one_letter_code
_entity_poly.pdbx_strand_id
1 'polypeptide(L)'
;MIETRYIPKLGRSVTRLGLGALPMGPLQRKLTPREGAEVVRAAVASGITFIDTATMYGTYEHIALGLRGWNGTVTIATKTHAQKDRSMAREHVEKALKGLDRDRIDIMLCHCARSAFTEELWGPSLETLVSARENGTIGMVGISTHSIQSVRAAARHPEIDVIHPLINMKGMGIIDGTTDEMLEAIREAHAAGKFIYAMKSLAGGNFVTDREKALRFVFDCEEIDAVMVGMVTPLEVEWNVRFLSGLPVSDELSEKTALQSKVLSIVELACIGCGECVEHCENGALSIVDGKARVDHGLCILCGYCAPHCERLSIRIV
;
A
#
# COMPACT_ATOMS: atom_id res chain seq x y z
N MET A 1 15.24 10.73 -13.86
CA MET A 1 15.18 9.33 -13.37
C MET A 1 14.51 9.34 -12.00
N ILE A 2 13.77 8.30 -11.63
CA ILE A 2 13.20 8.15 -10.29
C ILE A 2 14.35 8.02 -9.29
N GLU A 3 14.28 8.76 -8.18
CA GLU A 3 15.24 8.65 -7.09
C GLU A 3 15.23 7.23 -6.49
N THR A 4 16.39 6.76 -6.02
CA THR A 4 16.54 5.42 -5.44
C THR A 4 17.08 5.47 -4.01
N ARG A 5 16.78 4.45 -3.23
CA ARG A 5 17.33 4.19 -1.89
C ARG A 5 17.98 2.81 -1.85
N TYR A 6 19.18 2.75 -1.25
CA TYR A 6 19.89 1.49 -1.07
C TYR A 6 19.37 0.73 0.16
N ILE A 7 19.12 -0.56 0.01
CA ILE A 7 18.70 -1.45 1.09
C ILE A 7 19.87 -2.38 1.42
N PRO A 8 20.64 -2.12 2.49
CA PRO A 8 21.84 -2.90 2.82
C PRO A 8 21.59 -4.40 2.94
N LYS A 9 20.51 -4.80 3.63
CA LYS A 9 20.14 -6.21 3.83
C LYS A 9 19.78 -6.97 2.54
N LEU A 10 19.35 -6.25 1.50
CA LEU A 10 19.07 -6.85 0.19
C LEU A 10 20.25 -6.68 -0.80
N GLY A 11 21.25 -5.87 -0.45
CA GLY A 11 22.42 -5.60 -1.30
C GLY A 11 22.09 -4.86 -2.61
N ARG A 12 20.99 -4.10 -2.64
CA ARG A 12 20.51 -3.41 -3.86
C ARG A 12 19.67 -2.17 -3.55
N SER A 13 19.51 -1.33 -4.57
CA SER A 13 18.66 -0.15 -4.49
C SER A 13 17.24 -0.45 -5.00
N VAL A 14 16.27 0.28 -4.46
CA VAL A 14 14.89 0.35 -4.93
C VAL A 14 14.53 1.78 -5.30
N THR A 15 13.57 1.96 -6.20
CA THR A 15 13.04 3.29 -6.49
C THR A 15 12.20 3.80 -5.32
N ARG A 16 12.30 5.10 -5.03
CA ARG A 16 11.45 5.75 -4.02
C ARG A 16 9.97 5.69 -4.37
N LEU A 17 9.61 5.78 -5.66
CA LEU A 17 8.27 5.45 -6.14
C LEU A 17 8.14 3.95 -6.31
N GLY A 18 7.22 3.34 -5.59
CA GLY A 18 6.84 1.94 -5.74
C GLY A 18 5.40 1.76 -6.24
N LEU A 19 5.13 0.63 -6.88
CA LEU A 19 3.79 0.24 -7.30
C LEU A 19 3.05 -0.48 -6.16
N GLY A 20 1.97 0.13 -5.65
CA GLY A 20 1.03 -0.52 -4.74
C GLY A 20 -0.04 -1.30 -5.51
N ALA A 21 -0.04 -2.63 -5.40
CA ALA A 21 -0.91 -3.50 -6.20
C ALA A 21 -2.36 -3.61 -5.70
N LEU A 22 -2.67 -3.19 -4.47
CA LEU A 22 -4.01 -3.30 -3.88
C LEU A 22 -5.14 -2.80 -4.80
N PRO A 23 -5.03 -1.62 -5.46
CA PRO A 23 -6.13 -1.11 -6.28
C PRO A 23 -6.48 -1.97 -7.50
N MET A 24 -5.53 -2.74 -8.02
CA MET A 24 -5.77 -3.63 -9.18
C MET A 24 -6.64 -4.84 -8.81
N GLY A 25 -6.57 -5.28 -7.56
CA GLY A 25 -7.18 -6.52 -7.09
C GLY A 25 -8.70 -6.45 -6.88
N PRO A 26 -9.29 -7.61 -6.50
CA PRO A 26 -10.73 -7.78 -6.30
C PRO A 26 -11.31 -6.91 -5.18
N LEU A 27 -10.48 -6.38 -4.29
CA LEU A 27 -10.92 -5.50 -3.21
C LEU A 27 -11.25 -4.07 -3.70
N GLN A 28 -10.83 -3.68 -4.92
CA GLN A 28 -11.09 -2.35 -5.50
C GLN A 28 -11.53 -2.43 -6.97
N ARG A 29 -10.62 -2.25 -7.94
CA ARG A 29 -10.96 -2.16 -9.39
C ARG A 29 -11.29 -3.49 -10.05
N LYS A 30 -10.91 -4.61 -9.44
CA LYS A 30 -11.16 -5.97 -9.95
C LYS A 30 -10.62 -6.17 -11.38
N LEU A 31 -9.44 -5.61 -11.67
CA LEU A 31 -8.78 -5.83 -12.95
C LEU A 31 -8.56 -7.33 -13.15
N THR A 32 -8.69 -7.79 -14.37
CA THR A 32 -8.25 -9.13 -14.74
C THR A 32 -6.74 -9.26 -14.59
N PRO A 33 -6.18 -10.46 -14.39
CA PRO A 33 -4.73 -10.64 -14.32
C PRO A 33 -3.97 -10.07 -15.52
N ARG A 34 -4.55 -10.08 -16.71
CA ARG A 34 -3.96 -9.49 -17.93
C ARG A 34 -3.90 -7.97 -17.88
N GLU A 35 -5.00 -7.31 -17.52
CA GLU A 35 -5.03 -5.85 -17.36
C GLU A 35 -4.06 -5.38 -16.27
N GLY A 36 -4.02 -6.06 -15.11
CA GLY A 36 -3.07 -5.73 -14.06
C GLY A 36 -1.61 -5.99 -14.48
N ALA A 37 -1.36 -7.03 -15.30
CA ALA A 37 -0.04 -7.27 -15.86
C ALA A 37 0.44 -6.15 -16.80
N GLU A 38 -0.46 -5.47 -17.52
CA GLU A 38 -0.11 -4.30 -18.33
C GLU A 38 0.37 -3.13 -17.45
N VAL A 39 -0.30 -2.90 -16.31
CA VAL A 39 0.13 -1.90 -15.33
C VAL A 39 1.51 -2.23 -14.76
N VAL A 40 1.73 -3.48 -14.38
CA VAL A 40 3.04 -3.94 -13.85
C VAL A 40 4.15 -3.79 -14.89
N ARG A 41 3.90 -4.18 -16.17
CA ARG A 41 4.87 -4.00 -17.27
C ARG A 41 5.19 -2.53 -17.49
N ALA A 42 4.17 -1.66 -17.51
CA ALA A 42 4.38 -0.23 -17.65
C ALA A 42 5.23 0.32 -16.49
N ALA A 43 4.98 -0.13 -15.25
CA ALA A 43 5.74 0.29 -14.09
C ALA A 43 7.23 -0.08 -14.20
N VAL A 44 7.55 -1.35 -14.48
CA VAL A 44 8.95 -1.78 -14.58
C VAL A 44 9.65 -1.21 -15.82
N ALA A 45 8.96 -1.07 -16.94
CA ALA A 45 9.48 -0.41 -18.15
C ALA A 45 9.78 1.08 -17.94
N SER A 46 9.05 1.73 -17.03
CA SER A 46 9.29 3.13 -16.62
C SER A 46 10.34 3.26 -15.51
N GLY A 47 10.97 2.15 -15.12
CA GLY A 47 12.07 2.12 -14.14
C GLY A 47 11.65 1.93 -12.69
N ILE A 48 10.38 1.66 -12.38
CA ILE A 48 9.95 1.29 -11.02
C ILE A 48 10.51 -0.11 -10.70
N THR A 49 11.23 -0.22 -9.58
CA THR A 49 11.89 -1.47 -9.14
C THR A 49 11.34 -1.99 -7.81
N PHE A 50 10.25 -1.42 -7.31
CA PHE A 50 9.65 -1.82 -6.06
C PHE A 50 8.13 -1.99 -6.19
N ILE A 51 7.62 -3.18 -5.83
CA ILE A 51 6.19 -3.54 -5.90
C ILE A 51 5.73 -4.02 -4.52
N ASP A 52 4.60 -3.51 -4.06
CA ASP A 52 3.95 -3.93 -2.80
C ASP A 52 2.62 -4.62 -3.08
N THR A 53 2.43 -5.77 -2.45
CA THR A 53 1.20 -6.55 -2.47
C THR A 53 0.87 -7.14 -1.09
N ALA A 54 -0.08 -8.06 -1.01
CA ALA A 54 -0.39 -8.86 0.19
C ALA A 54 -1.16 -10.13 -0.21
N THR A 55 -1.09 -11.17 0.64
CA THR A 55 -1.81 -12.43 0.44
C THR A 55 -3.31 -12.24 0.20
N MET A 56 -3.92 -11.24 0.87
CA MET A 56 -5.34 -10.95 0.76
C MET A 56 -5.73 -10.04 -0.41
N TYR A 57 -4.76 -9.46 -1.15
CA TYR A 57 -5.08 -8.52 -2.24
C TYR A 57 -5.51 -9.23 -3.53
N GLY A 58 -5.19 -10.52 -3.69
CA GLY A 58 -5.52 -11.28 -4.89
C GLY A 58 -4.77 -10.82 -6.15
N THR A 59 -3.57 -10.25 -6.00
CA THR A 59 -2.82 -9.61 -7.11
C THR A 59 -1.52 -10.33 -7.47
N TYR A 60 -1.25 -11.48 -6.92
CA TYR A 60 -0.02 -12.24 -7.23
C TYR A 60 0.08 -12.58 -8.72
N GLU A 61 -1.00 -13.09 -9.32
CA GLU A 61 -1.04 -13.44 -10.73
C GLU A 61 -0.82 -12.23 -11.64
N HIS A 62 -1.37 -11.06 -11.29
CA HIS A 62 -1.15 -9.80 -12.01
C HIS A 62 0.35 -9.46 -12.07
N ILE A 63 1.04 -9.60 -10.92
CA ILE A 63 2.46 -9.30 -10.78
C ILE A 63 3.29 -10.36 -11.54
N ALA A 64 3.03 -11.64 -11.33
CA ALA A 64 3.76 -12.73 -11.99
C ALA A 64 3.66 -12.64 -13.53
N LEU A 65 2.44 -12.40 -14.07
CA LEU A 65 2.23 -12.20 -15.50
C LEU A 65 2.91 -10.94 -16.02
N GLY A 66 2.89 -9.85 -15.24
CA GLY A 66 3.52 -8.58 -15.61
C GLY A 66 5.04 -8.68 -15.67
N LEU A 67 5.64 -9.48 -14.80
CA LEU A 67 7.10 -9.69 -14.74
C LEU A 67 7.61 -10.85 -15.63
N ARG A 68 6.71 -11.59 -16.26
CA ARG A 68 7.12 -12.69 -17.15
C ARG A 68 7.98 -12.18 -18.31
N GLY A 69 9.21 -12.71 -18.42
CA GLY A 69 10.19 -12.27 -19.42
C GLY A 69 10.93 -10.98 -19.07
N TRP A 70 10.69 -10.39 -17.89
CA TRP A 70 11.45 -9.26 -17.41
C TRP A 70 12.80 -9.71 -16.81
N ASN A 71 13.90 -9.17 -17.34
CA ASN A 71 15.25 -9.55 -16.90
C ASN A 71 15.85 -8.58 -15.85
N GLY A 72 15.15 -7.48 -15.53
CA GLY A 72 15.58 -6.51 -14.51
C GLY A 72 15.26 -6.99 -13.10
N THR A 73 16.00 -6.47 -12.12
CA THR A 73 15.74 -6.75 -10.70
C THR A 73 14.54 -5.95 -10.22
N VAL A 74 13.56 -6.63 -9.61
CA VAL A 74 12.40 -6.02 -8.97
C VAL A 74 12.28 -6.57 -7.55
N THR A 75 12.21 -5.67 -6.57
CA THR A 75 11.95 -6.00 -5.17
C THR A 75 10.46 -6.13 -4.95
N ILE A 76 10.02 -7.22 -4.35
CA ILE A 76 8.60 -7.47 -4.04
C ILE A 76 8.43 -7.56 -2.53
N ALA A 77 7.54 -6.70 -2.00
CA ALA A 77 7.03 -6.80 -0.64
C ALA A 77 5.64 -7.42 -0.64
N THR A 78 5.40 -8.36 0.28
CA THR A 78 4.08 -8.92 0.53
C THR A 78 3.79 -9.03 2.03
N LYS A 79 2.58 -9.49 2.40
CA LYS A 79 2.13 -9.44 3.80
C LYS A 79 1.31 -10.66 4.16
N THR A 80 1.45 -11.12 5.42
CA THR A 80 0.60 -12.12 6.06
C THR A 80 -0.35 -11.48 7.07
N HIS A 81 -1.58 -11.98 7.19
CA HIS A 81 -2.55 -11.59 8.22
C HIS A 81 -2.76 -12.70 9.27
N ALA A 82 -1.81 -13.63 9.37
CA ALA A 82 -1.96 -14.85 10.14
C ALA A 82 -1.96 -14.65 11.67
N GLN A 83 -1.55 -13.50 12.20
CA GLN A 83 -1.49 -13.20 13.64
C GLN A 83 -0.88 -14.35 14.48
N LYS A 84 -1.68 -15.00 15.35
CA LYS A 84 -1.26 -16.06 16.27
C LYS A 84 -1.03 -17.43 15.58
N ASP A 85 -1.38 -17.57 14.30
CA ASP A 85 -1.36 -18.85 13.59
C ASP A 85 -0.08 -19.05 12.77
N ARG A 86 0.86 -19.82 13.35
CA ARG A 86 2.13 -20.19 12.69
C ARG A 86 1.93 -21.00 11.40
N SER A 87 0.90 -21.87 11.37
CA SER A 87 0.62 -22.71 10.20
C SER A 87 0.16 -21.86 9.03
N MET A 88 -0.79 -20.95 9.30
CA MET A 88 -1.27 -19.99 8.31
C MET A 88 -0.16 -19.05 7.84
N ALA A 89 0.75 -18.64 8.73
CA ALA A 89 1.90 -17.81 8.34
C ALA A 89 2.81 -18.52 7.33
N ARG A 90 3.10 -19.80 7.54
CA ARG A 90 3.88 -20.64 6.58
C ARG A 90 3.12 -20.79 5.26
N GLU A 91 1.84 -21.14 5.31
CA GLU A 91 1.00 -21.24 4.11
C GLU A 91 1.02 -19.94 3.29
N HIS A 92 1.00 -18.78 3.96
CA HIS A 92 1.07 -17.47 3.28
C HIS A 92 2.43 -17.23 2.62
N VAL A 93 3.53 -17.70 3.20
CA VAL A 93 4.86 -17.66 2.56
C VAL A 93 4.86 -18.52 1.30
N GLU A 94 4.41 -19.76 1.40
CA GLU A 94 4.33 -20.70 0.27
C GLU A 94 3.41 -20.18 -0.85
N LYS A 95 2.25 -19.64 -0.48
CA LYS A 95 1.31 -19.01 -1.41
C LYS A 95 1.91 -17.81 -2.13
N ALA A 96 2.73 -17.01 -1.43
CA ALA A 96 3.41 -15.88 -2.03
C ALA A 96 4.49 -16.34 -3.03
N LEU A 97 5.33 -17.31 -2.66
CA LEU A 97 6.34 -17.88 -3.55
C LEU A 97 5.72 -18.44 -4.83
N LYS A 98 4.71 -19.29 -4.68
CA LYS A 98 4.01 -19.91 -5.80
C LYS A 98 3.26 -18.89 -6.65
N GLY A 99 2.53 -17.97 -6.01
CA GLY A 99 1.68 -17.01 -6.71
C GLY A 99 2.45 -15.93 -7.46
N LEU A 100 3.64 -15.58 -6.96
CA LEU A 100 4.55 -14.60 -7.57
C LEU A 100 5.54 -15.24 -8.55
N ASP A 101 5.56 -16.58 -8.62
CA ASP A 101 6.52 -17.37 -9.43
C ASP A 101 7.98 -17.01 -9.04
N ARG A 102 8.29 -17.13 -7.73
CA ARG A 102 9.57 -16.76 -7.13
C ARG A 102 10.08 -17.85 -6.16
N ASP A 103 11.39 -18.02 -6.11
CA ASP A 103 12.05 -18.90 -5.13
C ASP A 103 12.31 -18.19 -3.79
N ARG A 104 12.23 -16.87 -3.77
CA ARG A 104 12.45 -16.03 -2.59
C ARG A 104 11.55 -14.82 -2.60
N ILE A 105 11.07 -14.44 -1.41
CA ILE A 105 10.35 -13.17 -1.16
C ILE A 105 11.34 -12.14 -0.60
N ASP A 106 11.41 -10.97 -1.19
CA ASP A 106 12.34 -9.94 -0.75
C ASP A 106 11.97 -9.36 0.61
N ILE A 107 10.69 -9.02 0.80
CA ILE A 107 10.16 -8.43 2.04
C ILE A 107 8.83 -9.10 2.37
N MET A 108 8.71 -9.62 3.60
CA MET A 108 7.44 -10.17 4.12
C MET A 108 7.05 -9.48 5.41
N LEU A 109 5.82 -8.94 5.47
CA LEU A 109 5.33 -8.16 6.61
C LEU A 109 4.20 -8.85 7.36
N CYS A 110 4.15 -8.67 8.67
CA CYS A 110 2.93 -8.81 9.46
C CYS A 110 1.96 -7.68 9.10
N HIS A 111 0.74 -8.01 8.67
CA HIS A 111 -0.26 -7.06 8.18
C HIS A 111 -1.09 -6.48 9.34
N CYS A 112 -0.48 -5.64 10.17
CA CYS A 112 -1.07 -5.06 11.38
C CYS A 112 -1.94 -3.82 11.10
N ALA A 113 -2.62 -3.74 9.96
CA ALA A 113 -3.25 -2.50 9.49
C ALA A 113 -4.10 -1.80 10.57
N ARG A 114 -4.87 -2.55 11.37
CA ARG A 114 -5.74 -2.00 12.42
C ARG A 114 -5.62 -2.71 13.77
N SER A 115 -4.72 -3.66 13.90
CA SER A 115 -4.37 -4.31 15.15
C SER A 115 -3.09 -3.74 15.71
N ALA A 116 -2.97 -3.69 17.04
CA ALA A 116 -1.71 -3.36 17.67
C ALA A 116 -0.64 -4.39 17.31
N PHE A 117 0.58 -3.94 17.09
CA PHE A 117 1.73 -4.84 16.99
C PHE A 117 2.21 -5.17 18.40
N THR A 118 1.81 -6.33 18.89
CA THR A 118 2.20 -6.86 20.19
C THR A 118 2.72 -8.28 20.03
N GLU A 119 3.61 -8.70 20.93
CA GLU A 119 4.16 -10.05 20.95
C GLU A 119 3.09 -11.13 21.11
N GLU A 120 2.10 -10.87 21.96
CA GLU A 120 0.96 -11.76 22.14
C GLU A 120 0.17 -12.03 20.83
N LEU A 121 -0.02 -10.99 20.02
CA LEU A 121 -0.83 -11.07 18.82
C LEU A 121 -0.05 -11.50 17.58
N TRP A 122 1.19 -11.04 17.45
CA TRP A 122 1.98 -11.22 16.22
C TRP A 122 3.25 -12.05 16.40
N GLY A 123 3.69 -12.32 17.65
CA GLY A 123 4.89 -13.12 17.93
C GLY A 123 4.94 -14.45 17.17
N PRO A 124 3.88 -15.29 17.18
CA PRO A 124 3.89 -16.55 16.45
C PRO A 124 4.10 -16.42 14.93
N SER A 125 3.48 -15.42 14.30
CA SER A 125 3.72 -15.14 12.88
C SER A 125 5.11 -14.57 12.65
N LEU A 126 5.56 -13.63 13.49
CA LEU A 126 6.87 -13.01 13.38
C LEU A 126 7.99 -14.06 13.48
N GLU A 127 7.95 -14.95 14.46
CA GLU A 127 8.91 -16.07 14.59
C GLU A 127 8.94 -16.95 13.34
N THR A 128 7.78 -17.22 12.73
CA THR A 128 7.69 -17.97 11.48
C THR A 128 8.39 -17.24 10.33
N LEU A 129 8.17 -15.91 10.22
CA LEU A 129 8.85 -15.12 9.20
C LEU A 129 10.34 -14.97 9.45
N VAL A 130 10.77 -14.84 10.71
CA VAL A 130 12.19 -14.82 11.11
C VAL A 130 12.88 -16.15 10.72
N SER A 131 12.27 -17.28 11.04
CA SER A 131 12.79 -18.59 10.62
C SER A 131 12.89 -18.72 9.08
N ALA A 132 11.92 -18.17 8.35
CA ALA A 132 11.98 -18.14 6.88
C ALA A 132 13.04 -17.16 6.34
N ARG A 133 13.39 -16.11 7.08
CA ARG A 133 14.52 -15.23 6.77
C ARG A 133 15.85 -15.93 7.01
N GLU A 134 15.99 -16.64 8.13
CA GLU A 134 17.20 -17.39 8.48
C GLU A 134 17.55 -18.49 7.47
N ASN A 135 16.54 -19.16 6.93
CA ASN A 135 16.74 -20.18 5.87
C ASN A 135 16.83 -19.60 4.45
N GLY A 136 16.79 -18.25 4.30
CA GLY A 136 16.95 -17.56 3.03
C GLY A 136 15.69 -17.45 2.15
N THR A 137 14.56 -18.00 2.57
CA THR A 137 13.28 -17.92 1.84
C THR A 137 12.73 -16.49 1.79
N ILE A 138 12.97 -15.71 2.86
CA ILE A 138 12.61 -14.29 2.95
C ILE A 138 13.88 -13.45 3.10
N GLY A 139 13.91 -12.26 2.52
CA GLY A 139 15.04 -11.35 2.64
C GLY A 139 14.97 -10.48 3.88
N MET A 140 13.85 -9.84 4.11
CA MET A 140 13.60 -8.91 5.22
C MET A 140 12.22 -9.15 5.82
N VAL A 141 12.10 -8.92 7.13
CA VAL A 141 10.85 -9.08 7.88
C VAL A 141 10.42 -7.73 8.47
N GLY A 142 9.11 -7.48 8.54
CA GLY A 142 8.61 -6.23 9.09
C GLY A 142 7.12 -6.22 9.39
N ILE A 143 6.59 -5.02 9.54
CA ILE A 143 5.16 -4.78 9.76
C ILE A 143 4.59 -3.74 8.79
N SER A 144 3.31 -3.83 8.51
CA SER A 144 2.52 -2.73 7.92
C SER A 144 1.45 -2.29 8.92
N THR A 145 1.32 -0.99 9.17
CA THR A 145 0.44 -0.51 10.23
C THR A 145 -0.14 0.89 9.97
N HIS A 146 -1.30 1.15 10.59
CA HIS A 146 -1.94 2.47 10.67
C HIS A 146 -1.78 3.10 12.08
N SER A 147 -1.09 2.42 13.01
CA SER A 147 -0.94 2.81 14.41
C SER A 147 0.45 3.38 14.68
N ILE A 148 0.51 4.54 15.30
CA ILE A 148 1.73 5.20 15.78
C ILE A 148 2.44 4.35 16.84
N GLN A 149 1.65 3.79 17.77
CA GLN A 149 2.19 2.92 18.82
C GLN A 149 2.85 1.67 18.23
N SER A 150 2.26 1.11 17.17
CA SER A 150 2.84 -0.04 16.46
C SER A 150 4.12 0.32 15.71
N VAL A 151 4.22 1.52 15.11
CA VAL A 151 5.48 2.01 14.51
C VAL A 151 6.57 2.09 15.57
N ARG A 152 6.29 2.71 16.73
CA ARG A 152 7.25 2.83 17.85
C ARG A 152 7.63 1.47 18.44
N ALA A 153 6.69 0.54 18.56
CA ALA A 153 6.97 -0.83 19.03
C ALA A 153 7.91 -1.57 18.07
N ALA A 154 7.62 -1.51 16.77
CA ALA A 154 8.44 -2.13 15.73
C ALA A 154 9.83 -1.48 15.60
N ALA A 155 9.93 -0.17 15.81
CA ALA A 155 11.22 0.54 15.82
C ALA A 155 12.21 -0.05 16.84
N ARG A 156 11.70 -0.47 18.01
CA ARG A 156 12.50 -1.06 19.10
C ARG A 156 12.69 -2.57 18.96
N HIS A 157 11.94 -3.24 18.07
CA HIS A 157 12.01 -4.69 17.95
C HIS A 157 13.23 -5.14 17.12
N PRO A 158 14.12 -6.01 17.64
CA PRO A 158 15.37 -6.38 16.97
C PRO A 158 15.15 -7.14 15.66
N GLU A 159 14.10 -7.95 15.57
CA GLU A 159 13.81 -8.79 14.40
C GLU A 159 13.08 -8.04 13.27
N ILE A 160 12.62 -6.82 13.52
CA ILE A 160 11.98 -6.00 12.49
C ILE A 160 13.03 -5.23 11.70
N ASP A 161 13.03 -5.43 10.39
CA ASP A 161 13.91 -4.75 9.42
C ASP A 161 13.20 -3.59 8.75
N VAL A 162 11.86 -3.72 8.55
CA VAL A 162 11.07 -2.87 7.67
C VAL A 162 9.78 -2.45 8.37
N ILE A 163 9.43 -1.16 8.24
CA ILE A 163 8.12 -0.66 8.69
C ILE A 163 7.41 0.01 7.51
N HIS A 164 6.15 -0.37 7.30
CA HIS A 164 5.28 0.17 6.25
C HIS A 164 4.12 0.94 6.89
N PRO A 165 4.35 2.22 7.30
CA PRO A 165 3.36 3.03 7.98
C PRO A 165 2.39 3.68 7.01
N LEU A 166 1.17 3.96 7.50
CA LEU A 166 0.24 4.88 6.85
C LEU A 166 0.63 6.31 7.16
N ILE A 167 0.80 7.13 6.12
CA ILE A 167 1.00 8.58 6.26
C ILE A 167 0.40 9.33 5.08
N ASN A 168 -0.26 10.44 5.35
CA ASN A 168 -0.74 11.39 4.36
C ASN A 168 -0.95 12.77 5.01
N MET A 169 -1.11 13.80 4.20
CA MET A 169 -1.16 15.21 4.62
C MET A 169 -2.29 15.58 5.59
N LYS A 170 -3.32 14.74 5.75
CA LYS A 170 -4.44 14.98 6.68
C LYS A 170 -4.60 13.88 7.74
N GLY A 171 -3.67 12.92 7.84
CA GLY A 171 -3.72 11.84 8.81
C GLY A 171 -4.89 10.86 8.62
N MET A 172 -5.58 10.89 7.48
CA MET A 172 -6.71 10.00 7.22
C MET A 172 -6.32 8.53 7.35
N GLY A 173 -6.94 7.84 8.30
CA GLY A 173 -6.71 6.43 8.58
C GLY A 173 -5.63 6.13 9.62
N ILE A 174 -4.96 7.12 10.20
CA ILE A 174 -4.19 6.97 11.44
C ILE A 174 -5.19 6.70 12.57
N ILE A 175 -4.94 5.69 13.40
CA ILE A 175 -5.95 5.19 14.36
C ILE A 175 -5.72 5.62 15.81
N ASP A 176 -4.58 6.22 16.12
CA ASP A 176 -4.16 6.51 17.50
C ASP A 176 -3.34 7.81 17.63
N GLY A 177 -3.60 8.79 16.76
CA GLY A 177 -3.00 10.10 16.84
C GLY A 177 -3.07 10.89 15.53
N THR A 178 -2.19 11.85 15.41
CA THR A 178 -2.14 12.85 14.34
C THR A 178 -1.09 12.54 13.26
N THR A 179 -1.11 13.33 12.18
CA THR A 179 -0.07 13.30 11.14
C THR A 179 1.32 13.59 11.71
N ASP A 180 1.43 14.61 12.56
CA ASP A 180 2.73 15.03 13.11
C ASP A 180 3.33 13.98 14.05
N GLU A 181 2.50 13.35 14.88
CA GLU A 181 2.91 12.25 15.75
C GLU A 181 3.34 11.01 14.96
N MET A 182 2.69 10.72 13.82
CA MET A 182 3.11 9.64 12.92
C MET A 182 4.46 9.97 12.26
N LEU A 183 4.66 11.21 11.81
CA LEU A 183 5.96 11.64 11.27
C LEU A 183 7.07 11.54 12.32
N GLU A 184 6.80 11.89 13.58
CA GLU A 184 7.76 11.72 14.67
C GLU A 184 8.13 10.24 14.88
N ALA A 185 7.13 9.34 14.92
CA ALA A 185 7.36 7.90 15.05
C ALA A 185 8.14 7.32 13.84
N ILE A 186 7.91 7.84 12.63
CA ILE A 186 8.67 7.50 11.43
C ILE A 186 10.14 7.91 11.59
N ARG A 187 10.42 9.14 12.07
CA ARG A 187 11.80 9.60 12.33
C ARG A 187 12.50 8.74 13.38
N GLU A 188 11.80 8.42 14.48
CA GLU A 188 12.32 7.51 15.51
C GLU A 188 12.70 6.14 14.92
N ALA A 189 11.84 5.59 14.07
CA ALA A 189 12.04 4.29 13.44
C ALA A 189 13.20 4.31 12.42
N HIS A 190 13.29 5.35 11.60
CA HIS A 190 14.39 5.54 10.66
C HIS A 190 15.73 5.71 11.39
N ALA A 191 15.77 6.52 12.46
CA ALA A 191 16.95 6.67 13.31
C ALA A 191 17.39 5.35 13.97
N ALA A 192 16.44 4.44 14.24
CA ALA A 192 16.72 3.08 14.71
C ALA A 192 17.21 2.12 13.60
N GLY A 193 17.45 2.62 12.38
CA GLY A 193 17.97 1.85 11.25
C GLY A 193 16.93 0.98 10.53
N LYS A 194 15.63 1.25 10.71
CA LYS A 194 14.58 0.55 9.98
C LYS A 194 14.42 1.13 8.58
N PHE A 195 14.19 0.27 7.58
CA PHE A 195 13.78 0.70 6.25
C PHE A 195 12.31 1.10 6.27
N ILE A 196 12.01 2.34 5.89
CA ILE A 196 10.66 2.90 5.97
C ILE A 196 10.10 3.07 4.55
N TYR A 197 9.02 2.35 4.22
CA TYR A 197 8.30 2.62 2.98
C TYR A 197 6.83 2.89 3.26
N ALA A 198 6.35 4.08 2.88
CA ALA A 198 5.04 4.58 3.29
C ALA A 198 3.90 4.11 2.38
N MET A 199 2.67 4.06 2.94
CA MET A 199 1.44 3.84 2.20
C MET A 199 0.45 4.99 2.37
N LYS A 200 -0.55 5.02 1.47
CA LYS A 200 -1.73 5.90 1.58
C LYS A 200 -1.42 7.40 1.43
N SER A 201 -0.36 7.77 0.74
CA SER A 201 -0.05 9.17 0.41
C SER A 201 -1.25 9.93 -0.19
N LEU A 202 -2.05 9.25 -1.03
CA LEU A 202 -3.29 9.78 -1.60
C LEU A 202 -4.55 9.41 -0.78
N ALA A 203 -4.41 8.99 0.49
CA ALA A 203 -5.53 8.57 1.36
C ALA A 203 -6.52 7.61 0.68
N GLY A 204 -6.00 6.63 -0.10
CA GLY A 204 -6.81 5.71 -0.88
C GLY A 204 -7.52 6.36 -2.07
N GLY A 205 -6.92 7.37 -2.68
CA GLY A 205 -7.43 8.13 -3.81
C GLY A 205 -8.25 9.37 -3.43
N ASN A 206 -8.53 9.57 -2.14
CA ASN A 206 -9.35 10.72 -1.70
C ASN A 206 -8.66 12.09 -1.92
N PHE A 207 -7.35 12.11 -2.21
CA PHE A 207 -6.60 13.33 -2.56
C PHE A 207 -6.23 13.40 -4.04
N VAL A 208 -6.96 12.73 -4.92
CA VAL A 208 -6.65 12.74 -6.37
C VAL A 208 -6.74 14.14 -6.97
N THR A 209 -7.60 15.02 -6.45
CA THR A 209 -7.70 16.43 -6.87
C THR A 209 -6.50 17.28 -6.40
N ASP A 210 -5.89 16.91 -5.28
CA ASP A 210 -4.71 17.56 -4.69
C ASP A 210 -3.48 16.65 -4.76
N ARG A 211 -3.44 15.74 -5.74
CA ARG A 211 -2.48 14.63 -5.80
C ARG A 211 -1.01 15.08 -5.76
N GLU A 212 -0.68 16.18 -6.41
CA GLU A 212 0.68 16.71 -6.43
C GLU A 212 1.13 17.12 -5.02
N LYS A 213 0.29 17.90 -4.33
CA LYS A 213 0.54 18.32 -2.96
C LYS A 213 0.62 17.13 -2.01
N ALA A 214 -0.30 16.16 -2.15
CA ALA A 214 -0.34 14.98 -1.31
C ALA A 214 0.87 14.05 -1.52
N LEU A 215 1.34 13.90 -2.75
CA LEU A 215 2.56 13.15 -3.05
C LEU A 215 3.80 13.87 -2.53
N ARG A 216 3.96 15.18 -2.81
CA ARG A 216 5.08 15.97 -2.28
C ARG A 216 5.19 15.87 -0.78
N PHE A 217 4.08 16.02 -0.04
CA PHE A 217 4.07 15.91 1.42
C PHE A 217 4.78 14.65 1.95
N VAL A 218 4.62 13.51 1.27
CA VAL A 218 5.25 12.24 1.70
C VAL A 218 6.63 12.05 1.09
N PHE A 219 6.82 12.42 -0.19
CA PHE A 219 8.10 12.26 -0.87
C PHE A 219 9.17 13.26 -0.40
N ASP A 220 8.79 14.41 0.14
CA ASP A 220 9.74 15.41 0.68
C ASP A 220 10.21 15.05 2.11
N CYS A 221 9.66 13.98 2.73
CA CYS A 221 10.16 13.45 3.99
C CYS A 221 11.37 12.55 3.73
N GLU A 222 12.54 12.96 4.21
CA GLU A 222 13.82 12.26 3.97
C GLU A 222 13.90 10.91 4.68
N GLU A 223 13.19 10.75 5.80
CA GLU A 223 13.14 9.52 6.60
C GLU A 223 12.22 8.45 5.99
N ILE A 224 11.53 8.77 4.89
CA ILE A 224 10.74 7.80 4.12
C ILE A 224 11.56 7.35 2.92
N ASP A 225 12.04 6.11 2.95
CA ASP A 225 12.89 5.53 1.92
C ASP A 225 12.15 5.27 0.61
N ALA A 226 10.87 4.85 0.69
CA ALA A 226 10.02 4.65 -0.48
C ALA A 226 8.54 4.91 -0.18
N VAL A 227 7.75 5.14 -1.24
CA VAL A 227 6.30 5.40 -1.12
C VAL A 227 5.55 4.53 -2.13
N MET A 228 4.61 3.71 -1.62
CA MET A 228 3.75 2.89 -2.46
C MET A 228 2.55 3.69 -2.94
N VAL A 229 2.50 3.93 -4.24
CA VAL A 229 1.38 4.58 -4.90
C VAL A 229 0.54 3.53 -5.65
N GLY A 230 -0.76 3.51 -5.39
CA GLY A 230 -1.68 2.66 -6.12
C GLY A 230 -1.90 3.21 -7.53
N MET A 231 -1.70 2.37 -8.53
CA MET A 231 -1.91 2.70 -9.95
C MET A 231 -2.67 1.56 -10.61
N VAL A 232 -3.63 1.89 -11.47
CA VAL A 232 -4.53 0.92 -12.12
C VAL A 232 -4.52 1.01 -13.64
N THR A 233 -3.78 1.98 -14.20
CA THR A 233 -3.58 2.13 -15.64
C THR A 233 -2.12 2.48 -15.97
N PRO A 234 -1.63 2.14 -17.17
CA PRO A 234 -0.30 2.60 -17.65
C PRO A 234 -0.16 4.13 -17.67
N LEU A 235 -1.24 4.87 -17.91
CA LEU A 235 -1.21 6.34 -17.89
C LEU A 235 -0.97 6.90 -16.47
N GLU A 236 -1.53 6.26 -15.45
CA GLU A 236 -1.24 6.63 -14.06
C GLU A 236 0.23 6.35 -13.70
N VAL A 237 0.79 5.25 -14.20
CA VAL A 237 2.22 4.97 -14.04
C VAL A 237 3.04 6.09 -14.69
N GLU A 238 2.76 6.44 -15.94
CA GLU A 238 3.46 7.51 -16.65
C GLU A 238 3.35 8.84 -15.90
N TRP A 239 2.14 9.22 -15.47
CA TRP A 239 1.92 10.47 -14.75
C TRP A 239 2.78 10.53 -13.47
N ASN A 240 2.74 9.49 -12.62
CA ASN A 240 3.47 9.46 -11.37
C ASN A 240 4.99 9.47 -11.59
N VAL A 241 5.48 8.71 -12.56
CA VAL A 241 6.91 8.67 -12.89
C VAL A 241 7.39 10.03 -13.38
N ARG A 242 6.67 10.68 -14.31
CA ARG A 242 7.04 12.02 -14.83
C ARG A 242 7.05 13.06 -13.70
N PHE A 243 5.95 13.12 -12.92
CA PHE A 243 5.81 14.09 -11.83
C PHE A 243 6.94 13.96 -10.80
N LEU A 244 7.19 12.75 -10.31
CA LEU A 244 8.20 12.50 -9.26
C LEU A 244 9.64 12.53 -9.77
N SER A 245 9.85 12.40 -11.08
CA SER A 245 11.16 12.60 -11.70
C SER A 245 11.42 14.05 -12.11
N GLY A 246 10.50 14.98 -11.83
CA GLY A 246 10.61 16.39 -12.24
C GLY A 246 10.50 16.60 -13.76
N LEU A 247 9.91 15.65 -14.48
CA LEU A 247 9.67 15.76 -15.92
C LEU A 247 8.33 16.47 -16.19
N PRO A 248 8.19 17.20 -17.31
CA PRO A 248 6.93 17.82 -17.67
C PRO A 248 5.79 16.79 -17.77
N VAL A 249 4.64 17.10 -17.19
CA VAL A 249 3.41 16.35 -17.36
C VAL A 249 2.49 17.16 -18.26
N SER A 250 2.00 16.57 -19.36
CA SER A 250 1.09 17.26 -20.27
C SER A 250 -0.30 17.40 -19.66
N ASP A 251 -1.05 18.44 -20.10
CA ASP A 251 -2.44 18.64 -19.68
C ASP A 251 -3.30 17.43 -20.07
N GLU A 252 -3.10 16.88 -21.26
CA GLU A 252 -3.81 15.69 -21.74
C GLU A 252 -3.61 14.48 -20.81
N LEU A 253 -2.37 14.22 -20.37
CA LEU A 253 -2.06 13.12 -19.44
C LEU A 253 -2.68 13.38 -18.07
N SER A 254 -2.65 14.63 -17.62
CA SER A 254 -3.26 15.07 -16.37
C SER A 254 -4.77 14.89 -16.38
N GLU A 255 -5.43 15.25 -17.46
CA GLU A 255 -6.87 15.06 -17.65
C GLU A 255 -7.27 13.59 -17.69
N LYS A 256 -6.57 12.74 -18.47
CA LYS A 256 -6.83 11.30 -18.56
C LYS A 256 -6.65 10.54 -17.27
N THR A 257 -5.86 11.06 -16.34
CA THR A 257 -5.61 10.47 -15.00
C THR A 257 -6.32 11.23 -13.87
N ALA A 258 -7.17 12.20 -14.19
CA ALA A 258 -7.88 13.04 -13.24
C ALA A 258 -9.09 12.32 -12.59
N LEU A 259 -9.81 13.04 -11.73
CA LEU A 259 -10.91 12.51 -10.93
C LEU A 259 -12.04 11.88 -11.77
N GLN A 260 -12.37 12.46 -12.94
CA GLN A 260 -13.44 11.96 -13.82
C GLN A 260 -13.17 10.54 -14.36
N SER A 261 -11.94 10.07 -14.34
CA SER A 261 -11.59 8.69 -14.70
C SER A 261 -11.74 7.71 -13.52
N LYS A 262 -12.13 8.20 -12.35
CA LYS A 262 -12.18 7.46 -11.09
C LYS A 262 -13.59 7.02 -10.73
N VAL A 263 -13.66 6.05 -9.83
CA VAL A 263 -14.90 5.62 -9.19
C VAL A 263 -14.71 5.50 -7.68
N LEU A 264 -15.79 5.74 -6.92
CA LEU A 264 -15.79 5.44 -5.50
C LEU A 264 -15.95 3.94 -5.30
N SER A 265 -15.11 3.35 -4.49
CA SER A 265 -15.14 1.93 -4.14
C SER A 265 -15.20 1.76 -2.61
N ILE A 266 -15.97 0.78 -2.15
CA ILE A 266 -16.04 0.40 -0.74
C ILE A 266 -15.25 -0.89 -0.54
N VAL A 267 -14.25 -0.85 0.33
CA VAL A 267 -13.53 -2.07 0.77
C VAL A 267 -14.38 -2.77 1.82
N GLU A 268 -15.19 -3.73 1.39
CA GLU A 268 -16.19 -4.41 2.24
C GLU A 268 -15.57 -5.06 3.48
N LEU A 269 -14.37 -5.64 3.37
CA LEU A 269 -13.64 -6.23 4.50
C LEU A 269 -13.30 -5.21 5.60
N ALA A 270 -13.12 -3.95 5.24
CA ALA A 270 -12.84 -2.87 6.18
C ALA A 270 -14.13 -2.18 6.68
N CYS A 271 -15.21 -2.22 5.89
CA CYS A 271 -16.47 -1.59 6.23
C CYS A 271 -17.18 -2.32 7.37
N ILE A 272 -17.64 -1.58 8.37
CA ILE A 272 -18.42 -2.09 9.52
C ILE A 272 -19.90 -1.70 9.46
N GLY A 273 -20.35 -1.01 8.41
CA GLY A 273 -21.74 -0.60 8.23
C GLY A 273 -22.23 0.46 9.24
N CYS A 274 -21.34 1.29 9.79
CA CYS A 274 -21.69 2.28 10.81
C CYS A 274 -22.68 3.37 10.34
N GLY A 275 -22.81 3.62 9.02
CA GLY A 275 -23.73 4.62 8.46
C GLY A 275 -23.14 6.02 8.29
N GLU A 276 -22.03 6.38 8.94
CA GLU A 276 -21.44 7.72 8.91
C GLU A 276 -21.28 8.28 7.49
N CYS A 277 -20.84 7.46 6.55
CA CYS A 277 -20.70 7.88 5.16
C CYS A 277 -22.03 8.16 4.46
N VAL A 278 -23.13 7.55 4.92
CA VAL A 278 -24.48 7.76 4.38
C VAL A 278 -25.00 9.11 4.87
N GLU A 279 -24.84 9.43 6.16
CA GLU A 279 -25.27 10.68 6.77
C GLU A 279 -24.58 11.91 6.17
N HIS A 280 -23.33 11.74 5.74
CA HIS A 280 -22.52 12.80 5.11
C HIS A 280 -22.56 12.79 3.58
N CYS A 281 -23.48 12.04 2.97
CA CYS A 281 -23.65 12.00 1.52
C CYS A 281 -24.83 12.87 1.08
N GLU A 282 -24.59 14.15 0.81
CA GLU A 282 -25.62 15.10 0.36
C GLU A 282 -26.35 14.67 -0.93
N ASN A 283 -25.71 13.84 -1.76
CA ASN A 283 -26.29 13.35 -3.00
C ASN A 283 -27.08 12.02 -2.84
N GLY A 284 -27.17 11.49 -1.62
CA GLY A 284 -27.85 10.21 -1.38
C GLY A 284 -27.26 9.00 -2.11
N ALA A 285 -26.01 9.10 -2.52
CA ALA A 285 -25.31 8.06 -3.30
C ALA A 285 -24.86 6.86 -2.48
N LEU A 286 -24.98 6.90 -1.15
CA LEU A 286 -24.55 5.85 -0.24
C LEU A 286 -25.72 5.29 0.56
N SER A 287 -25.73 3.98 0.77
CA SER A 287 -26.70 3.26 1.59
C SER A 287 -26.02 2.12 2.35
N ILE A 288 -26.67 1.62 3.42
CA ILE A 288 -26.24 0.39 4.10
C ILE A 288 -27.12 -0.77 3.63
N VAL A 289 -26.49 -1.77 3.05
CA VAL A 289 -27.13 -3.02 2.61
C VAL A 289 -26.34 -4.19 3.18
N ASP A 290 -27.01 -5.12 3.85
CA ASP A 290 -26.39 -6.28 4.51
C ASP A 290 -25.22 -5.91 5.44
N GLY A 291 -25.38 -4.82 6.20
CA GLY A 291 -24.36 -4.32 7.13
C GLY A 291 -23.10 -3.75 6.48
N LYS A 292 -23.16 -3.40 5.21
CA LYS A 292 -22.06 -2.79 4.44
C LYS A 292 -22.53 -1.56 3.68
N ALA A 293 -21.66 -0.57 3.56
CA ALA A 293 -21.93 0.57 2.68
C ALA A 293 -21.94 0.12 1.21
N ARG A 294 -22.89 0.66 0.45
CA ARG A 294 -23.01 0.50 -1.00
C ARG A 294 -23.07 1.86 -1.66
N VAL A 295 -22.52 1.97 -2.84
CA VAL A 295 -22.52 3.20 -3.63
C VAL A 295 -23.38 3.04 -4.88
N ASP A 296 -24.24 4.03 -5.11
CA ASP A 296 -24.88 4.25 -6.40
C ASP A 296 -23.99 5.19 -7.22
N HIS A 297 -23.34 4.62 -8.22
CA HIS A 297 -22.42 5.37 -9.09
C HIS A 297 -23.13 6.39 -9.99
N GLY A 298 -24.44 6.25 -10.21
CA GLY A 298 -25.24 7.23 -10.95
C GLY A 298 -25.48 8.51 -10.17
N LEU A 299 -25.46 8.43 -8.83
CA LEU A 299 -25.64 9.56 -7.93
C LEU A 299 -24.32 10.12 -7.37
N CYS A 300 -23.24 9.31 -7.39
CA CYS A 300 -21.97 9.69 -6.80
C CYS A 300 -21.18 10.64 -7.71
N ILE A 301 -21.03 11.89 -7.28
CA ILE A 301 -20.25 12.93 -7.98
C ILE A 301 -18.78 13.01 -7.52
N LEU A 302 -18.31 12.07 -6.73
CA LEU A 302 -16.93 12.02 -6.21
C LEU A 302 -16.52 13.27 -5.39
N CYS A 303 -17.45 13.93 -4.72
CA CYS A 303 -17.18 15.14 -3.91
C CYS A 303 -16.26 14.88 -2.71
N GLY A 304 -16.15 13.65 -2.25
CA GLY A 304 -15.22 13.24 -1.19
C GLY A 304 -15.69 13.50 0.25
N TYR A 305 -16.87 14.10 0.48
CA TYR A 305 -17.33 14.44 1.84
C TYR A 305 -17.52 13.23 2.76
N CYS A 306 -17.89 12.08 2.22
CA CYS A 306 -18.06 10.86 3.00
C CYS A 306 -16.75 10.24 3.53
N ALA A 307 -15.63 10.50 2.84
CA ALA A 307 -14.35 9.82 3.12
C ALA A 307 -13.71 10.21 4.47
N PRO A 308 -13.71 11.49 4.92
CA PRO A 308 -13.16 11.88 6.22
C PRO A 308 -13.90 11.24 7.40
N HIS A 309 -15.19 10.91 7.24
CA HIS A 309 -16.04 10.31 8.26
C HIS A 309 -15.92 8.77 8.32
N CYS A 310 -15.13 8.18 7.45
CA CYS A 310 -14.89 6.75 7.45
C CYS A 310 -13.66 6.39 8.30
N GLU A 311 -13.85 6.20 9.61
CA GLU A 311 -12.79 5.78 10.54
C GLU A 311 -12.03 4.53 10.05
N ARG A 312 -12.71 3.64 9.33
CA ARG A 312 -12.13 2.40 8.79
C ARG A 312 -11.35 2.63 7.50
N LEU A 313 -11.35 3.85 6.97
CA LEU A 313 -10.74 4.16 5.68
C LEU A 313 -11.16 3.11 4.61
N SER A 314 -12.44 2.70 4.63
CA SER A 314 -12.97 1.73 3.66
C SER A 314 -13.37 2.37 2.33
N ILE A 315 -13.58 3.69 2.31
CA ILE A 315 -13.90 4.45 1.11
C ILE A 315 -12.62 4.72 0.31
N ARG A 316 -12.65 4.37 -0.97
CA ARG A 316 -11.53 4.56 -1.92
C ARG A 316 -12.02 5.25 -3.17
N ILE A 317 -11.16 6.06 -3.78
CA ILE A 317 -11.34 6.60 -5.12
C ILE A 317 -10.25 5.97 -6.00
N VAL A 318 -10.66 5.15 -6.96
CA VAL A 318 -9.77 4.30 -7.76
C VAL A 318 -10.10 4.36 -9.25
#